data_90672cd6fae65261fa5db89f988c2d24
#
_entry.id   90672cd6fae65261fa5db89f988c2d24
#
_cell.length_a   1.000
_cell.length_b   1.000
_cell.length_c   1.000
_cell.angle_alpha   90.00
_cell.angle_beta   90.00
_cell.angle_gamma   90.00
#
_symmetry.space_group_name_H-M   'P 1'
#
loop_
_entity.id
_entity.type
_entity.pdbx_description
1 polymer ?
#
loop_
_entity_poly.entity_id
_entity_poly.type
_entity_poly.pdbx_seq_one_letter_code
_entity_poly.pdbx_strand_id
1 'polypeptide(L)'
;MARKADVKGGNGDVIFDLENGIARKYLRNTSSVDKVQRFEKELKLLKQISTLKISNIVQVQNVYISSEKIQDSYIEMKKYDGSLYDIFEITRGNVKLSLKLILPIIKALYELSKCSPAIYHRDIKPDNILFEKENETYTLFLTDFGTCFLKDGSERITPEIMAIGPRMFIAPEYEVGRVENVDEKGDIFSIGKVIWCMINGVQDEFLPSNFWFVDEYNLQKRFPNNADMVNANVIIASCLGTKPTDRCDYLSLILQIEGVIEERGMHAENDIKQRIALYQEKRKMELIEIKEKNRLLVNIFSQCYIN
;
A
#
# COMPACT_ATOMS: atom_id res chain seq x y z
N MET A 1 31.42 16.18 -5.00
CA MET A 1 30.42 17.07 -4.34
C MET A 1 29.19 16.24 -3.99
N ALA A 2 28.64 16.41 -2.78
CA ALA A 2 27.38 15.75 -2.44
C ALA A 2 26.25 16.35 -3.30
N ARG A 3 25.42 15.48 -3.93
CA ARG A 3 24.25 15.92 -4.69
C ARG A 3 23.23 16.51 -3.72
N LYS A 4 22.68 17.68 -4.03
CA LYS A 4 21.58 18.27 -3.27
C LYS A 4 20.29 17.66 -3.80
N ALA A 5 19.63 16.86 -2.96
CA ALA A 5 18.34 16.25 -3.32
C ALA A 5 17.20 17.24 -3.14
N ASP A 6 16.26 17.26 -4.10
CA ASP A 6 15.01 18.02 -4.00
C ASP A 6 14.02 17.30 -3.07
N VAL A 7 13.96 15.94 -3.17
CA VAL A 7 13.20 15.10 -2.26
C VAL A 7 14.08 14.02 -1.67
N LYS A 8 13.99 13.84 -0.35
CA LYS A 8 14.68 12.80 0.38
C LYS A 8 13.70 11.69 0.77
N GLY A 9 13.68 10.60 0.00
CA GLY A 9 12.92 9.38 0.33
C GLY A 9 13.68 8.46 1.29
N GLY A 10 13.06 7.37 1.74
CA GLY A 10 13.68 6.40 2.65
C GLY A 10 14.93 5.72 2.08
N ASN A 11 14.92 5.37 0.80
CA ASN A 11 15.96 4.60 0.13
C ASN A 11 16.74 5.38 -0.93
N GLY A 12 16.29 6.55 -1.36
CA GLY A 12 16.92 7.29 -2.44
C GLY A 12 16.77 8.80 -2.34
N ASP A 13 17.64 9.50 -3.05
CA ASP A 13 17.59 10.93 -3.27
C ASP A 13 17.01 11.17 -4.66
N VAL A 14 15.98 12.01 -4.76
CA VAL A 14 15.38 12.40 -6.04
C VAL A 14 15.81 13.82 -6.38
N ILE A 15 16.28 14.01 -7.61
CA ILE A 15 16.69 15.29 -8.18
C ILE A 15 15.75 15.58 -9.35
N PHE A 16 15.19 16.80 -9.37
CA PHE A 16 14.30 17.25 -10.44
C PHE A 16 15.07 18.06 -11.48
N ASP A 17 14.82 17.73 -12.73
CA ASP A 17 15.13 18.55 -13.89
C ASP A 17 13.81 19.19 -14.35
N LEU A 18 13.56 20.41 -13.83
CA LEU A 18 12.29 21.11 -14.05
C LEU A 18 12.11 21.57 -15.50
N GLU A 19 13.21 21.85 -16.20
CA GLU A 19 13.15 22.31 -17.62
C GLU A 19 12.66 21.18 -18.52
N ASN A 20 13.06 19.94 -18.22
CA ASN A 20 12.73 18.77 -19.02
C ASN A 20 11.60 17.93 -18.44
N GLY A 21 11.05 18.29 -17.28
CA GLY A 21 9.99 17.54 -16.62
C GLY A 21 10.40 16.13 -16.16
N ILE A 22 11.66 15.99 -15.72
CA ILE A 22 12.30 14.72 -15.39
C ILE A 22 12.61 14.65 -13.89
N ALA A 23 12.48 13.45 -13.32
CA ALA A 23 12.95 13.11 -11.99
C ALA A 23 14.00 11.99 -12.08
N ARG A 24 15.15 12.16 -11.40
CA ARG A 24 16.18 11.13 -11.30
C ARG A 24 16.32 10.66 -9.85
N LYS A 25 16.06 9.37 -9.63
CA LYS A 25 16.22 8.70 -8.33
C LYS A 25 17.59 8.04 -8.25
N TYR A 26 18.38 8.44 -7.26
CA TYR A 26 19.72 7.90 -6.96
C TYR A 26 19.71 7.16 -5.63
N LEU A 27 20.57 6.17 -5.47
CA LEU A 27 20.79 5.52 -4.16
C LEU A 27 21.45 6.50 -3.18
N ARG A 28 20.84 6.71 -2.01
CA ARG A 28 21.35 7.64 -0.98
C ARG A 28 22.54 7.07 -0.21
N ASN A 29 22.44 5.82 0.24
CA ASN A 29 23.41 5.20 1.13
C ASN A 29 24.03 3.96 0.49
N THR A 30 25.25 4.10 0.04
CA THR A 30 26.01 3.04 -0.62
C THR A 30 26.83 2.18 0.35
N SER A 31 26.90 2.53 1.64
CA SER A 31 27.61 1.73 2.66
C SER A 31 26.80 0.51 3.14
N SER A 32 25.50 0.47 2.86
CA SER A 32 24.64 -0.66 3.19
C SER A 32 24.52 -1.62 2.00
N VAL A 33 25.06 -2.81 2.13
CA VAL A 33 24.99 -3.86 1.11
C VAL A 33 23.55 -4.16 0.71
N ASP A 34 22.64 -4.28 1.69
CA ASP A 34 21.21 -4.55 1.45
C ASP A 34 20.55 -3.46 0.61
N LYS A 35 20.88 -2.18 0.88
CA LYS A 35 20.32 -1.06 0.11
C LYS A 35 20.83 -1.04 -1.32
N VAL A 36 22.11 -1.35 -1.52
CA VAL A 36 22.70 -1.49 -2.85
C VAL A 36 22.01 -2.60 -3.64
N GLN A 37 21.90 -3.80 -3.05
CA GLN A 37 21.25 -4.94 -3.70
C GLN A 37 19.78 -4.66 -4.05
N ARG A 38 19.03 -4.00 -3.16
CA ARG A 38 17.65 -3.59 -3.43
C ARG A 38 17.55 -2.61 -4.58
N PHE A 39 18.44 -1.63 -4.62
CA PHE A 39 18.46 -0.65 -5.70
C PHE A 39 18.83 -1.29 -7.04
N GLU A 40 19.83 -2.18 -7.08
CA GLU A 40 20.17 -2.95 -8.29
C GLU A 40 19.00 -3.81 -8.78
N LYS A 41 18.28 -4.45 -7.84
CA LYS A 41 17.07 -5.21 -8.16
C LYS A 41 15.98 -4.31 -8.73
N GLU A 42 15.74 -3.15 -8.11
CA GLU A 42 14.78 -2.14 -8.58
C GLU A 42 15.12 -1.69 -10.02
N LEU A 43 16.39 -1.37 -10.30
CA LEU A 43 16.86 -0.98 -11.64
C LEU A 43 16.53 -2.05 -12.69
N LYS A 44 16.84 -3.32 -12.40
CA LYS A 44 16.57 -4.44 -13.31
C LYS A 44 15.08 -4.66 -13.51
N LEU A 45 14.30 -4.64 -12.42
CA LEU A 45 12.86 -4.88 -12.43
C LEU A 45 12.12 -3.78 -13.20
N LEU A 46 12.43 -2.51 -12.96
CA LEU A 46 11.81 -1.40 -13.66
C LEU A 46 12.09 -1.43 -15.17
N LYS A 47 13.30 -1.84 -15.57
CA LYS A 47 13.62 -2.06 -16.96
C LYS A 47 12.74 -3.16 -17.60
N GLN A 48 12.41 -4.21 -16.86
CA GLN A 48 11.48 -5.26 -17.33
C GLN A 48 10.04 -4.74 -17.36
N ILE A 49 9.57 -4.11 -16.28
CA ILE A 49 8.20 -3.58 -16.19
C ILE A 49 7.93 -2.56 -17.29
N SER A 50 8.89 -1.70 -17.65
CA SER A 50 8.72 -0.71 -18.72
C SER A 50 8.39 -1.34 -20.08
N THR A 51 8.78 -2.60 -20.30
CA THR A 51 8.45 -3.33 -21.53
C THR A 51 7.03 -3.89 -21.53
N LEU A 52 6.41 -4.07 -20.35
CA LEU A 52 5.09 -4.68 -20.21
C LEU A 52 3.94 -3.71 -20.55
N LYS A 53 4.21 -2.42 -20.65
CA LYS A 53 3.23 -1.36 -20.96
C LYS A 53 2.00 -1.38 -20.05
N ILE A 54 2.18 -1.75 -18.78
CA ILE A 54 1.11 -1.71 -17.77
C ILE A 54 0.80 -0.25 -17.45
N SER A 55 -0.48 0.12 -17.54
CA SER A 55 -0.94 1.48 -17.22
C SER A 55 -0.78 1.77 -15.71
N ASN A 56 -0.73 3.05 -15.34
CA ASN A 56 -0.70 3.52 -13.95
C ASN A 56 0.52 3.05 -13.13
N ILE A 57 1.61 2.74 -13.82
CA ILE A 57 2.95 2.61 -13.27
C ILE A 57 3.78 3.80 -13.77
N VAL A 58 4.67 4.33 -12.91
CA VAL A 58 5.55 5.45 -13.28
C VAL A 58 6.28 5.18 -14.60
N GLN A 59 6.29 6.17 -15.49
CA GLN A 59 6.96 6.06 -16.78
C GLN A 59 8.47 6.22 -16.61
N VAL A 60 9.17 5.09 -16.62
CA VAL A 60 10.62 5.05 -16.62
C VAL A 60 11.13 5.35 -18.04
N GLN A 61 11.85 6.43 -18.18
CA GLN A 61 12.44 6.87 -19.45
C GLN A 61 13.80 6.23 -19.67
N ASN A 62 14.60 6.14 -18.60
CA ASN A 62 15.91 5.55 -18.66
C ASN A 62 16.31 4.89 -17.34
N VAL A 63 17.10 3.83 -17.42
CA VAL A 63 17.75 3.18 -16.28
C VAL A 63 19.22 3.11 -16.58
N TYR A 64 20.01 3.96 -15.92
CA TYR A 64 21.44 3.97 -16.03
C TYR A 64 22.08 3.14 -14.92
N ILE A 65 22.89 2.17 -15.28
CA ILE A 65 23.65 1.33 -14.35
C ILE A 65 25.13 1.59 -14.60
N SER A 66 25.78 2.27 -13.64
CA SER A 66 27.21 2.54 -13.69
C SER A 66 28.01 1.27 -13.44
N SER A 67 28.99 1.00 -14.31
CA SER A 67 29.95 -0.11 -14.14
C SER A 67 31.03 0.19 -13.10
N GLU A 68 31.25 1.47 -12.77
CA GLU A 68 32.30 1.88 -11.85
C GLU A 68 31.78 2.05 -10.40
N LYS A 69 30.69 2.78 -10.26
CA LYS A 69 30.15 3.15 -8.94
C LYS A 69 28.62 3.12 -8.94
N ILE A 70 28.04 2.25 -8.15
CA ILE A 70 26.58 2.11 -8.02
C ILE A 70 25.88 3.44 -7.64
N GLN A 71 26.57 4.32 -6.91
CA GLN A 71 26.07 5.64 -6.54
C GLN A 71 25.80 6.57 -7.73
N ASP A 72 26.39 6.28 -8.89
CA ASP A 72 26.20 7.04 -10.12
C ASP A 72 25.06 6.44 -10.97
N SER A 73 24.56 5.29 -10.58
CA SER A 73 23.36 4.69 -11.18
C SER A 73 22.11 5.45 -10.79
N TYR A 74 21.17 5.56 -11.71
CA TYR A 74 19.91 6.25 -11.48
C TYR A 74 18.76 5.66 -12.29
N ILE A 75 17.56 5.91 -11.78
CA ILE A 75 16.31 5.73 -12.51
C ILE A 75 15.85 7.11 -12.96
N GLU A 76 15.65 7.29 -14.26
CA GLU A 76 15.10 8.49 -14.84
C GLU A 76 13.64 8.26 -15.23
N MET A 77 12.77 9.10 -14.75
CA MET A 77 11.34 8.99 -14.96
C MET A 77 10.72 10.37 -15.20
N LYS A 78 9.51 10.39 -15.72
CA LYS A 78 8.69 11.60 -15.77
C LYS A 78 8.56 12.18 -14.36
N LYS A 79 8.62 13.50 -14.24
CA LYS A 79 8.28 14.20 -12.99
C LYS A 79 6.77 14.26 -12.85
N TYR A 80 6.25 13.80 -11.72
CA TYR A 80 4.84 13.87 -11.33
C TYR A 80 4.58 15.10 -10.46
N ASP A 81 3.30 15.47 -10.29
CA ASP A 81 2.92 16.71 -9.59
C ASP A 81 3.01 16.57 -8.06
N GLY A 82 2.92 15.37 -7.55
CA GLY A 82 3.06 15.08 -6.12
C GLY A 82 2.73 13.63 -5.78
N SER A 83 2.56 13.36 -4.50
CA SER A 83 2.14 12.06 -3.95
C SER A 83 0.66 12.06 -3.59
N LEU A 84 0.10 10.89 -3.34
CA LEU A 84 -1.29 10.74 -2.94
C LEU A 84 -1.63 11.53 -1.65
N TYR A 85 -0.64 11.77 -0.78
CA TYR A 85 -0.82 12.63 0.39
C TYR A 85 -1.31 14.03 0.03
N ASP A 86 -0.82 14.60 -1.05
CA ASP A 86 -1.06 15.99 -1.42
C ASP A 86 -2.51 16.21 -1.89
N ILE A 87 -3.24 15.13 -2.18
CA ILE A 87 -4.63 15.19 -2.64
C ILE A 87 -5.65 14.56 -1.68
N PHE A 88 -5.25 14.22 -0.45
CA PHE A 88 -6.17 13.65 0.54
C PHE A 88 -7.37 14.56 0.85
N GLU A 89 -7.16 15.88 0.91
CA GLU A 89 -8.23 16.83 1.16
C GLU A 89 -9.33 16.76 0.08
N ILE A 90 -8.95 16.51 -1.17
CA ILE A 90 -9.88 16.39 -2.31
C ILE A 90 -10.73 15.11 -2.20
N THR A 91 -10.15 14.05 -1.67
CA THR A 91 -10.81 12.74 -1.54
C THR A 91 -11.61 12.61 -0.24
N ARG A 92 -11.44 13.56 0.70
CA ARG A 92 -12.07 13.53 2.01
C ARG A 92 -13.59 13.37 1.94
N GLY A 93 -14.09 12.31 2.56
CA GLY A 93 -15.52 12.00 2.60
C GLY A 93 -16.13 11.62 1.23
N ASN A 94 -15.34 11.56 0.17
CA ASN A 94 -15.80 11.26 -1.18
C ASN A 94 -15.41 9.83 -1.59
N VAL A 95 -16.27 8.87 -1.22
CA VAL A 95 -16.04 7.44 -1.46
C VAL A 95 -15.86 7.14 -2.95
N LYS A 96 -16.78 7.63 -3.79
CA LYS A 96 -16.75 7.34 -5.23
C LYS A 96 -15.50 7.89 -5.90
N LEU A 97 -15.08 9.11 -5.55
CA LEU A 97 -13.85 9.69 -6.09
C LEU A 97 -12.62 8.89 -5.63
N SER A 98 -12.53 8.57 -4.34
CA SER A 98 -11.43 7.78 -3.80
C SER A 98 -11.30 6.44 -4.52
N LEU A 99 -12.42 5.74 -4.72
CA LEU A 99 -12.45 4.45 -5.40
C LEU A 99 -12.13 4.57 -6.90
N LYS A 100 -12.63 5.61 -7.59
CA LYS A 100 -12.29 5.88 -9.00
C LYS A 100 -10.80 6.13 -9.19
N LEU A 101 -10.18 6.87 -8.28
CA LEU A 101 -8.75 7.19 -8.36
C LEU A 101 -7.87 5.97 -8.10
N ILE A 102 -8.18 5.15 -7.09
CA ILE A 102 -7.33 4.02 -6.71
C ILE A 102 -7.53 2.77 -7.60
N LEU A 103 -8.68 2.61 -8.24
CA LEU A 103 -9.00 1.45 -9.06
C LEU A 103 -7.96 1.13 -10.15
N PRO A 104 -7.44 2.13 -10.91
CA PRO A 104 -6.39 1.87 -11.91
C PRO A 104 -5.10 1.31 -11.29
N ILE A 105 -4.72 1.73 -10.08
CA ILE A 105 -3.58 1.17 -9.35
C ILE A 105 -3.82 -0.30 -9.00
N ILE A 106 -5.01 -0.64 -8.53
CA ILE A 106 -5.37 -2.03 -8.21
C ILE A 106 -5.34 -2.91 -9.46
N LYS A 107 -5.80 -2.38 -10.61
CA LYS A 107 -5.72 -3.07 -11.90
C LYS A 107 -4.26 -3.28 -12.33
N ALA A 108 -3.39 -2.28 -12.16
CA ALA A 108 -1.96 -2.42 -12.44
C ALA A 108 -1.30 -3.50 -11.58
N LEU A 109 -1.61 -3.56 -10.29
CA LEU A 109 -1.13 -4.60 -9.37
C LEU A 109 -1.65 -5.99 -9.76
N TYR A 110 -2.90 -6.08 -10.18
CA TYR A 110 -3.45 -7.32 -10.72
C TYR A 110 -2.70 -7.80 -11.96
N GLU A 111 -2.40 -6.92 -12.92
CA GLU A 111 -1.60 -7.26 -14.10
C GLU A 111 -0.18 -7.71 -13.71
N LEU A 112 0.47 -7.04 -12.76
CA LEU A 112 1.78 -7.45 -12.23
C LEU A 112 1.73 -8.84 -11.60
N SER A 113 0.65 -9.19 -10.90
CA SER A 113 0.47 -10.52 -10.29
C SER A 113 0.29 -11.63 -11.32
N LYS A 114 -0.07 -11.32 -12.57
CA LYS A 114 -0.22 -12.26 -13.69
C LYS A 114 1.06 -12.45 -14.50
N CYS A 115 2.10 -11.65 -14.24
CA CYS A 115 3.39 -11.83 -14.89
C CYS A 115 4.03 -13.17 -14.53
N SER A 116 5.00 -13.58 -15.33
CA SER A 116 5.82 -14.76 -15.04
C SER A 116 7.31 -14.35 -15.03
N PRO A 117 7.91 -14.26 -13.84
CA PRO A 117 7.34 -14.52 -12.49
C PRO A 117 6.33 -13.46 -12.04
N ALA A 118 5.39 -13.85 -11.16
CA ALA A 118 4.44 -12.92 -10.56
C ALA A 118 5.17 -11.87 -9.68
N ILE A 119 4.71 -10.62 -9.74
CA ILE A 119 5.32 -9.47 -9.06
C ILE A 119 4.34 -8.94 -8.03
N TYR A 120 4.77 -8.87 -6.76
CA TYR A 120 4.04 -8.27 -5.64
C TYR A 120 4.82 -7.09 -5.09
N HIS A 121 4.15 -5.95 -4.84
CA HIS A 121 4.81 -4.67 -4.54
C HIS A 121 5.39 -4.59 -3.13
N ARG A 122 4.62 -4.98 -2.11
CA ARG A 122 4.99 -5.07 -0.69
C ARG A 122 5.27 -3.74 0.04
N ASP A 123 5.17 -2.60 -0.62
CA ASP A 123 5.33 -1.27 0.00
C ASP A 123 4.31 -0.28 -0.56
N ILE A 124 3.02 -0.68 -0.59
CA ILE A 124 1.94 0.19 -1.03
C ILE A 124 1.60 1.14 0.10
N LYS A 125 1.76 2.43 -0.15
CA LYS A 125 1.48 3.54 0.76
C LYS A 125 1.30 4.82 -0.04
N PRO A 126 0.73 5.88 0.56
CA PRO A 126 0.51 7.15 -0.16
C PRO A 126 1.77 7.77 -0.76
N ASP A 127 2.93 7.63 -0.10
CA ASP A 127 4.22 8.13 -0.64
C ASP A 127 4.61 7.47 -1.97
N ASN A 128 4.22 6.21 -2.16
CA ASN A 128 4.57 5.40 -3.33
C ASN A 128 3.48 5.40 -4.39
N ILE A 129 2.51 6.30 -4.28
CA ILE A 129 1.48 6.56 -5.28
C ILE A 129 1.58 8.03 -5.65
N LEU A 130 2.06 8.30 -6.87
CA LEU A 130 2.21 9.64 -7.40
C LEU A 130 0.97 10.03 -8.20
N PHE A 131 0.77 11.32 -8.43
CA PHE A 131 -0.32 11.78 -9.29
C PHE A 131 0.14 12.76 -10.37
N GLU A 132 -0.65 12.82 -11.44
CA GLU A 132 -0.68 13.91 -12.42
C GLU A 132 -2.03 14.58 -12.36
N LYS A 133 -2.02 15.90 -12.45
CA LYS A 133 -3.22 16.71 -12.58
C LYS A 133 -3.29 17.30 -13.98
N GLU A 134 -4.31 16.91 -14.73
CA GLU A 134 -4.67 17.55 -15.99
C GLU A 134 -6.03 18.21 -15.85
N ASN A 135 -6.06 19.54 -15.88
CA ASN A 135 -7.24 20.33 -15.56
C ASN A 135 -7.75 19.97 -14.15
N GLU A 136 -9.00 19.45 -14.06
CA GLU A 136 -9.61 18.99 -12.79
C GLU A 136 -9.56 17.46 -12.62
N THR A 137 -8.81 16.77 -13.48
CA THR A 137 -8.68 15.31 -13.45
C THR A 137 -7.34 14.89 -12.83
N TYR A 138 -7.39 13.93 -11.92
CA TYR A 138 -6.22 13.33 -11.30
C TYR A 138 -6.04 11.90 -11.79
N THR A 139 -4.81 11.56 -12.15
CA THR A 139 -4.42 10.19 -12.52
C THR A 139 -3.31 9.72 -11.59
N LEU A 140 -3.46 8.53 -11.01
CA LEU A 140 -2.50 7.96 -10.07
C LEU A 140 -1.53 7.01 -10.75
N PHE A 141 -0.29 6.96 -10.24
CA PHE A 141 0.80 6.13 -10.74
C PHE A 141 1.57 5.48 -9.59
N LEU A 142 1.77 4.18 -9.66
CA LEU A 142 2.54 3.40 -8.68
C LEU A 142 4.04 3.56 -8.93
N THR A 143 4.83 3.77 -7.86
CA THR A 143 6.29 3.92 -7.90
C THR A 143 6.97 3.10 -6.79
N ASP A 144 8.29 3.09 -6.77
CA ASP A 144 9.18 2.45 -5.77
C ASP A 144 9.06 0.92 -5.71
N PHE A 145 9.61 0.26 -6.71
CA PHE A 145 9.64 -1.21 -6.83
C PHE A 145 10.82 -1.88 -6.10
N GLY A 146 11.53 -1.15 -5.23
CA GLY A 146 12.74 -1.64 -4.53
C GLY A 146 12.48 -2.76 -3.52
N THR A 147 11.23 -2.97 -3.10
CA THR A 147 10.83 -4.00 -2.14
C THR A 147 10.05 -5.15 -2.76
N CYS A 148 9.84 -5.11 -4.08
CA CYS A 148 9.03 -6.10 -4.76
C CYS A 148 9.55 -7.53 -4.60
N PHE A 149 8.61 -8.46 -4.56
CA PHE A 149 8.85 -9.89 -4.55
C PHE A 149 8.53 -10.49 -5.92
N LEU A 150 9.47 -11.28 -6.44
CA LEU A 150 9.30 -12.08 -7.64
C LEU A 150 9.07 -13.53 -7.22
N LYS A 151 7.95 -14.14 -7.63
CA LYS A 151 7.62 -15.53 -7.29
C LYS A 151 8.23 -16.49 -8.33
N ASP A 152 9.56 -16.49 -8.41
CA ASP A 152 10.33 -17.28 -9.38
C ASP A 152 11.09 -18.46 -8.76
N GLY A 153 10.94 -18.67 -7.44
CA GLY A 153 11.72 -19.67 -6.70
C GLY A 153 13.17 -19.27 -6.44
N SER A 154 13.58 -18.07 -6.87
CA SER A 154 14.89 -17.53 -6.49
C SER A 154 14.94 -17.24 -5.00
N GLU A 155 16.11 -17.44 -4.39
CA GLU A 155 16.34 -17.21 -2.97
C GLU A 155 15.93 -15.78 -2.57
N ARG A 156 15.28 -15.67 -1.42
CA ARG A 156 14.88 -14.39 -0.82
C ARG A 156 16.12 -13.51 -0.65
N ILE A 157 16.24 -12.46 -1.46
CA ILE A 157 17.29 -11.43 -1.30
C ILE A 157 17.01 -10.54 -0.07
N THR A 158 15.85 -10.67 0.54
CA THR A 158 15.57 -9.99 1.80
C THR A 158 15.90 -10.97 2.92
N PRO A 159 16.93 -10.71 3.71
CA PRO A 159 17.17 -11.47 4.94
C PRO A 159 15.89 -11.43 5.78
N GLU A 160 15.70 -12.50 6.56
CA GLU A 160 14.68 -12.53 7.59
C GLU A 160 14.55 -11.16 8.24
N ILE A 161 13.33 -10.57 8.14
CA ILE A 161 12.87 -9.53 9.04
C ILE A 161 13.68 -8.22 9.05
N MET A 162 13.52 -7.41 8.02
CA MET A 162 13.40 -5.98 8.26
C MET A 162 11.96 -5.60 7.93
N ALA A 163 11.26 -5.01 8.90
CA ALA A 163 9.99 -4.33 8.66
C ALA A 163 10.25 -3.27 7.58
N ILE A 164 9.86 -3.57 6.34
CA ILE A 164 10.16 -2.74 5.18
C ILE A 164 8.97 -1.81 5.01
N GLY A 165 9.22 -0.53 5.16
CA GLY A 165 8.21 0.51 5.03
C GLY A 165 7.70 1.05 6.37
N PRO A 166 6.98 2.18 6.38
CA PRO A 166 6.33 2.65 7.59
C PRO A 166 5.36 1.58 8.08
N ARG A 167 5.52 1.13 9.30
CA ARG A 167 4.73 0.05 9.94
C ARG A 167 3.21 0.22 9.83
N MET A 168 2.77 1.42 9.47
CA MET A 168 1.37 1.78 9.38
C MET A 168 0.60 1.14 8.21
N PHE A 169 1.27 0.79 7.11
CA PHE A 169 0.62 0.21 5.92
C PHE A 169 0.93 -1.27 5.71
N ILE A 170 1.92 -1.80 6.41
CA ILE A 170 2.39 -3.17 6.22
C ILE A 170 1.37 -4.20 6.75
N ALA A 171 1.25 -5.31 6.05
CA ALA A 171 0.39 -6.41 6.48
C ALA A 171 1.00 -7.13 7.71
N PRO A 172 0.17 -7.59 8.68
CA PRO A 172 0.65 -8.17 9.94
C PRO A 172 1.64 -9.33 9.77
N GLU A 173 1.44 -10.17 8.76
CA GLU A 173 2.33 -11.29 8.45
C GLU A 173 3.74 -10.84 8.05
N TYR A 174 3.86 -9.64 7.48
CA TYR A 174 5.16 -9.07 7.10
C TYR A 174 5.89 -8.41 8.27
N GLU A 175 5.17 -8.00 9.32
CA GLU A 175 5.79 -7.47 10.54
C GLU A 175 6.54 -8.55 11.32
N VAL A 176 6.04 -9.78 11.30
CA VAL A 176 6.62 -10.92 12.04
C VAL A 176 7.81 -11.55 11.30
N GLY A 177 8.04 -11.19 10.04
CA GLY A 177 9.21 -11.57 9.26
C GLY A 177 9.31 -13.03 8.82
N ARG A 178 8.33 -13.86 9.11
CA ARG A 178 8.27 -15.26 8.68
C ARG A 178 7.17 -15.44 7.63
N VAL A 179 7.37 -14.89 6.44
CA VAL A 179 6.44 -15.09 5.34
C VAL A 179 6.95 -16.24 4.49
N GLU A 180 6.40 -17.42 4.69
CA GLU A 180 6.71 -18.61 3.87
C GLU A 180 6.17 -18.43 2.44
N ASN A 181 5.00 -17.80 2.30
CA ASN A 181 4.37 -17.53 1.02
C ASN A 181 4.05 -16.04 0.88
N VAL A 182 4.66 -15.38 -0.09
CA VAL A 182 4.30 -14.03 -0.51
C VAL A 182 3.31 -14.14 -1.64
N ASP A 183 2.17 -13.47 -1.49
CA ASP A 183 1.13 -13.37 -2.49
C ASP A 183 0.49 -11.97 -2.48
N GLU A 184 -0.59 -11.80 -3.21
CA GLU A 184 -1.33 -10.55 -3.33
C GLU A 184 -1.96 -10.03 -2.02
N LYS A 185 -2.14 -10.91 -1.02
CA LYS A 185 -2.90 -10.58 0.19
C LYS A 185 -2.24 -9.49 1.05
N GLY A 186 -0.90 -9.41 1.01
CA GLY A 186 -0.17 -8.33 1.66
C GLY A 186 -0.42 -6.97 1.00
N ASP A 187 -0.40 -6.91 -0.32
CA ASP A 187 -0.70 -5.70 -1.08
C ASP A 187 -2.16 -5.28 -0.91
N ILE A 188 -3.11 -6.22 -0.90
CA ILE A 188 -4.53 -5.99 -0.61
C ILE A 188 -4.72 -5.33 0.76
N PHE A 189 -4.01 -5.79 1.79
CA PHE A 189 -4.07 -5.17 3.12
C PHE A 189 -3.63 -3.70 3.07
N SER A 190 -2.50 -3.42 2.43
CA SER A 190 -1.97 -2.07 2.26
C SER A 190 -2.94 -1.16 1.48
N ILE A 191 -3.58 -1.69 0.42
CA ILE A 191 -4.61 -0.99 -0.36
C ILE A 191 -5.80 -0.60 0.52
N GLY A 192 -6.29 -1.52 1.35
CA GLY A 192 -7.41 -1.23 2.28
C GLY A 192 -7.10 -0.05 3.20
N LYS A 193 -5.86 0.05 3.70
CA LYS A 193 -5.41 1.18 4.51
C LYS A 193 -5.30 2.47 3.71
N VAL A 194 -4.80 2.40 2.48
CA VAL A 194 -4.74 3.57 1.57
C VAL A 194 -6.14 4.08 1.27
N ILE A 195 -7.10 3.20 0.96
CA ILE A 195 -8.51 3.59 0.72
C ILE A 195 -9.09 4.29 1.95
N TRP A 196 -8.83 3.76 3.15
CA TRP A 196 -9.26 4.40 4.39
C TRP A 196 -8.67 5.81 4.53
N CYS A 197 -7.36 5.98 4.33
CA CYS A 197 -6.68 7.28 4.41
C CYS A 197 -7.24 8.28 3.39
N MET A 198 -7.47 7.87 2.15
CA MET A 198 -8.07 8.72 1.12
C MET A 198 -9.44 9.25 1.54
N ILE A 199 -10.32 8.36 2.05
CA ILE A 199 -11.68 8.75 2.46
C ILE A 199 -11.63 9.57 3.75
N ASN A 200 -10.75 9.23 4.70
CA ASN A 200 -10.55 10.02 5.91
C ASN A 200 -10.05 11.45 5.59
N GLY A 201 -9.13 11.57 4.63
CA GLY A 201 -8.68 12.83 4.07
C GLY A 201 -7.83 13.69 5.01
N VAL A 202 -7.23 13.12 6.06
CA VAL A 202 -6.35 13.80 7.01
C VAL A 202 -4.94 13.25 6.86
N GLN A 203 -3.98 14.12 6.55
CA GLN A 203 -2.61 13.73 6.17
C GLN A 203 -1.87 12.96 7.27
N ASP A 204 -1.98 13.39 8.52
CA ASP A 204 -1.21 12.84 9.64
C ASP A 204 -2.00 11.79 10.44
N GLU A 205 -3.14 11.34 9.92
CA GLU A 205 -4.00 10.37 10.58
C GLU A 205 -4.06 9.07 9.80
N PHE A 206 -3.62 7.98 10.45
CA PHE A 206 -3.53 6.67 9.85
C PHE A 206 -4.39 5.67 10.61
N LEU A 207 -4.89 4.68 9.89
CA LEU A 207 -5.62 3.58 10.51
C LEU A 207 -4.65 2.66 11.26
N PRO A 208 -4.73 2.55 12.61
CA PRO A 208 -3.90 1.61 13.36
C PRO A 208 -4.29 0.18 13.03
N SER A 209 -3.33 -0.69 12.71
CA SER A 209 -3.58 -2.09 12.37
C SER A 209 -4.79 -2.24 11.43
N ASN A 210 -5.82 -2.98 11.84
CA ASN A 210 -7.08 -3.17 11.10
C ASN A 210 -8.31 -2.64 11.88
N PHE A 211 -8.15 -1.60 12.68
CA PHE A 211 -9.17 -1.11 13.63
C PHE A 211 -10.24 -0.22 12.99
N TRP A 212 -10.50 -0.35 11.69
CA TRP A 212 -11.51 0.44 10.96
C TRP A 212 -12.91 0.41 11.58
N PHE A 213 -13.24 -0.62 12.38
CA PHE A 213 -14.52 -0.83 13.03
C PHE A 213 -14.63 -0.19 14.43
N VAL A 214 -13.54 0.29 15.00
CA VAL A 214 -13.52 1.04 16.27
C VAL A 214 -14.12 2.41 16.00
N ASP A 215 -14.93 2.93 16.94
CA ASP A 215 -15.69 4.16 16.78
C ASP A 215 -14.84 5.35 16.31
N GLU A 216 -13.62 5.45 16.81
CA GLU A 216 -12.67 6.50 16.47
C GLU A 216 -12.24 6.46 14.99
N TYR A 217 -12.16 5.25 14.39
CA TYR A 217 -11.70 5.04 13.02
C TYR A 217 -12.81 4.65 12.05
N ASN A 218 -14.05 4.56 12.54
CA ASN A 218 -15.19 4.16 11.72
C ASN A 218 -15.66 5.33 10.85
N LEU A 219 -15.48 5.20 9.53
CA LEU A 219 -15.83 6.25 8.57
C LEU A 219 -17.32 6.62 8.59
N GLN A 220 -18.24 5.68 8.87
CA GLN A 220 -19.67 6.02 9.01
C GLN A 220 -19.92 6.95 10.20
N LYS A 221 -19.14 6.83 11.28
CA LYS A 221 -19.27 7.72 12.43
C LYS A 221 -18.62 9.08 12.18
N ARG A 222 -17.54 9.10 11.39
CA ARG A 222 -16.88 10.35 10.98
C ARG A 222 -17.70 11.16 9.97
N PHE A 223 -18.44 10.47 9.09
CA PHE A 223 -19.26 11.06 8.04
C PHE A 223 -20.69 10.53 8.11
N PRO A 224 -21.46 10.83 9.19
CA PRO A 224 -22.75 10.19 9.48
C PRO A 224 -23.83 10.49 8.45
N ASN A 225 -23.70 11.58 7.69
CA ASN A 225 -24.65 11.97 6.67
C ASN A 225 -24.32 11.43 5.26
N ASN A 226 -23.29 10.61 5.15
CA ASN A 226 -22.87 10.04 3.87
C ASN A 226 -23.18 8.54 3.80
N ALA A 227 -24.21 8.18 3.04
CA ALA A 227 -24.64 6.81 2.88
C ALA A 227 -23.60 5.90 2.21
N ASP A 228 -22.72 6.46 1.36
CA ASP A 228 -21.68 5.70 0.66
C ASP A 228 -20.63 5.12 1.63
N MET A 229 -20.54 5.62 2.88
CA MET A 229 -19.61 5.09 3.88
C MET A 229 -19.88 3.63 4.24
N VAL A 230 -21.09 3.13 4.03
CA VAL A 230 -21.40 1.69 4.18
C VAL A 230 -20.56 0.89 3.17
N ASN A 231 -20.57 1.31 1.92
CA ASN A 231 -19.80 0.67 0.85
C ASN A 231 -18.29 0.76 1.10
N ALA A 232 -17.82 1.93 1.57
CA ALA A 232 -16.42 2.12 1.96
C ALA A 232 -15.99 1.11 3.04
N ASN A 233 -16.80 0.97 4.11
CA ASN A 233 -16.50 0.03 5.19
C ASN A 233 -16.51 -1.43 4.72
N VAL A 234 -17.40 -1.82 3.79
CA VAL A 234 -17.41 -3.18 3.21
C VAL A 234 -16.11 -3.46 2.46
N ILE A 235 -15.70 -2.55 1.57
CA ILE A 235 -14.47 -2.69 0.79
C ILE A 235 -13.25 -2.75 1.73
N ILE A 236 -13.16 -1.85 2.70
CA ILE A 236 -12.07 -1.81 3.67
C ILE A 236 -12.04 -3.10 4.49
N ALA A 237 -13.19 -3.59 4.95
CA ALA A 237 -13.29 -4.84 5.68
C ALA A 237 -12.79 -6.04 4.88
N SER A 238 -13.13 -6.09 3.57
CA SER A 238 -12.69 -7.19 2.70
C SER A 238 -11.17 -7.21 2.48
N CYS A 239 -10.49 -6.07 2.67
CA CYS A 239 -9.05 -5.95 2.54
C CYS A 239 -8.30 -6.22 3.85
N LEU A 240 -8.85 -5.82 5.01
CA LEU A 240 -8.14 -5.74 6.28
C LEU A 240 -8.30 -6.97 7.19
N GLY A 241 -8.54 -8.15 6.63
CA GLY A 241 -8.49 -9.40 7.40
C GLY A 241 -7.16 -9.58 8.10
N THR A 242 -7.15 -10.02 9.37
CA THR A 242 -5.91 -10.28 10.12
C THR A 242 -5.11 -11.41 9.47
N LYS A 243 -5.81 -12.48 9.07
CA LYS A 243 -5.20 -13.58 8.31
C LYS A 243 -5.29 -13.26 6.81
N PRO A 244 -4.25 -13.59 6.03
CA PRO A 244 -4.30 -13.44 4.58
C PRO A 244 -5.51 -14.12 3.94
N THR A 245 -5.93 -15.28 4.43
CA THR A 245 -7.09 -16.04 3.95
C THR A 245 -8.43 -15.33 4.14
N ASP A 246 -8.51 -14.37 5.06
CA ASP A 246 -9.73 -13.60 5.33
C ASP A 246 -9.89 -12.40 4.39
N ARG A 247 -8.89 -12.13 3.53
CA ARG A 247 -8.88 -11.00 2.60
C ARG A 247 -9.36 -11.43 1.21
N CYS A 248 -9.99 -10.50 0.50
CA CYS A 248 -10.32 -10.71 -0.91
C CYS A 248 -9.04 -10.85 -1.77
N ASP A 249 -9.21 -11.23 -3.03
CA ASP A 249 -8.19 -11.15 -4.07
C ASP A 249 -8.36 -9.87 -4.91
N TYR A 250 -7.40 -9.56 -5.80
CA TYR A 250 -7.48 -8.38 -6.66
C TYR A 250 -8.74 -8.35 -7.51
N LEU A 251 -9.12 -9.48 -8.13
CA LEU A 251 -10.28 -9.51 -9.01
C LEU A 251 -11.57 -9.22 -8.24
N SER A 252 -11.74 -9.85 -7.07
CA SER A 252 -12.88 -9.59 -6.18
C SER A 252 -12.93 -8.14 -5.72
N LEU A 253 -11.78 -7.52 -5.40
CA LEU A 253 -11.68 -6.11 -5.01
C LEU A 253 -12.07 -5.19 -6.16
N ILE A 254 -11.56 -5.44 -7.37
CA ILE A 254 -11.90 -4.67 -8.58
C ILE A 254 -13.42 -4.70 -8.81
N LEU A 255 -14.04 -5.89 -8.78
CA LEU A 255 -15.49 -6.05 -9.01
C LEU A 255 -16.33 -5.34 -7.93
N GLN A 256 -15.92 -5.39 -6.66
CA GLN A 256 -16.59 -4.66 -5.56
C GLN A 256 -16.52 -3.15 -5.81
N ILE A 257 -15.35 -2.63 -6.17
CA ILE A 257 -15.15 -1.19 -6.42
C ILE A 257 -15.95 -0.73 -7.64
N GLU A 258 -15.91 -1.47 -8.74
CA GLU A 258 -16.68 -1.16 -9.95
C GLU A 258 -18.19 -1.16 -9.67
N GLY A 259 -18.67 -2.11 -8.85
CA GLY A 259 -20.08 -2.15 -8.43
C GLY A 259 -20.52 -0.89 -7.69
N VAL A 260 -19.65 -0.32 -6.85
CA VAL A 260 -19.93 0.94 -6.14
C VAL A 260 -19.87 2.15 -7.08
N ILE A 261 -18.89 2.20 -7.98
CA ILE A 261 -18.71 3.31 -8.90
C ILE A 261 -19.87 3.41 -9.91
N GLU A 262 -20.34 2.28 -10.42
CA GLU A 262 -21.37 2.21 -11.45
C GLU A 262 -22.78 2.19 -10.90
N GLU A 263 -22.95 2.31 -9.57
CA GLU A 263 -24.27 2.25 -8.89
C GLU A 263 -25.08 1.02 -9.29
N ARG A 264 -24.41 -0.03 -9.73
CA ARG A 264 -25.05 -1.33 -9.93
C ARG A 264 -25.51 -1.75 -8.55
N GLY A 265 -26.82 -1.56 -8.28
CA GLY A 265 -27.38 -1.81 -6.97
C GLY A 265 -26.85 -3.14 -6.45
N MET A 266 -26.11 -3.09 -5.37
CA MET A 266 -25.76 -4.33 -4.69
C MET A 266 -27.08 -4.89 -4.20
N HIS A 267 -27.64 -5.82 -4.97
CA HIS A 267 -28.83 -6.58 -4.58
C HIS A 267 -28.46 -7.38 -3.33
N ALA A 268 -28.45 -6.70 -2.23
CA ALA A 268 -28.43 -7.24 -0.87
C ALA A 268 -27.95 -6.19 0.13
N GLU A 269 -28.56 -5.03 0.17
CA GLU A 269 -28.28 -4.09 1.27
C GLU A 269 -28.41 -4.79 2.64
N ASN A 270 -29.35 -5.76 2.75
CA ASN A 270 -29.50 -6.59 3.92
C ASN A 270 -28.36 -7.63 4.09
N ASP A 271 -27.91 -8.28 3.01
CA ASP A 271 -26.83 -9.26 3.07
C ASP A 271 -25.48 -8.58 3.42
N ILE A 272 -25.23 -7.40 2.89
CA ILE A 272 -24.04 -6.60 3.19
C ILE A 272 -24.08 -6.11 4.64
N LYS A 273 -25.20 -5.57 5.10
CA LYS A 273 -25.37 -5.15 6.50
C LYS A 273 -25.20 -6.33 7.46
N GLN A 274 -25.73 -7.51 7.12
CA GLN A 274 -25.53 -8.72 7.91
C GLN A 274 -24.06 -9.16 7.92
N ARG A 275 -23.37 -9.14 6.77
CA ARG A 275 -21.94 -9.50 6.69
C ARG A 275 -21.06 -8.52 7.46
N ILE A 276 -21.34 -7.21 7.40
CA ILE A 276 -20.64 -6.21 8.21
C ILE A 276 -20.89 -6.48 9.69
N ALA A 277 -22.14 -6.67 10.11
CA ALA A 277 -22.50 -6.92 11.49
C ALA A 277 -21.81 -8.18 12.03
N LEU A 278 -21.84 -9.28 11.25
CA LEU A 278 -21.17 -10.53 11.60
C LEU A 278 -19.65 -10.36 11.71
N TYR A 279 -19.05 -9.61 10.80
CA TYR A 279 -17.62 -9.32 10.84
C TYR A 279 -17.24 -8.45 12.04
N GLN A 280 -18.04 -7.42 12.34
CA GLN A 280 -17.83 -6.57 13.51
C GLN A 280 -17.98 -7.36 14.82
N GLU A 281 -18.96 -8.26 14.89
CA GLU A 281 -19.16 -9.13 16.05
C GLU A 281 -17.99 -10.10 16.24
N LYS A 282 -17.55 -10.77 15.17
CA LYS A 282 -16.37 -11.64 15.19
C LYS A 282 -15.13 -10.89 15.67
N ARG A 283 -14.93 -9.66 15.21
CA ARG A 283 -13.78 -8.83 15.62
C ARG A 283 -13.87 -8.35 17.07
N LYS A 284 -15.06 -8.01 17.54
CA LYS A 284 -15.27 -7.70 18.98
C LYS A 284 -14.89 -8.90 19.85
N MET A 285 -15.29 -10.10 19.46
CA MET A 285 -14.95 -11.33 20.20
C MET A 285 -13.44 -11.59 20.21
N GLU A 286 -12.75 -11.44 19.06
CA GLU A 286 -11.29 -11.56 18.98
C GLU A 286 -10.56 -10.54 19.88
N LEU A 287 -11.04 -9.28 19.94
CA LEU A 287 -10.47 -8.26 20.83
C LEU A 287 -10.70 -8.59 22.32
N ILE A 288 -11.86 -9.14 22.67
CA ILE A 288 -12.13 -9.60 24.04
C ILE A 288 -11.15 -10.72 24.39
N GLU A 289 -10.98 -11.69 23.51
CA GLU A 289 -10.07 -12.82 23.72
C GLU A 289 -8.61 -12.35 23.88
N ILE A 290 -8.16 -11.39 23.07
CA ILE A 290 -6.82 -10.79 23.18
C ILE A 290 -6.68 -10.04 24.52
N LYS A 291 -7.67 -9.27 24.94
CA LYS A 291 -7.66 -8.58 26.23
C LYS A 291 -7.59 -9.55 27.41
N GLU A 292 -8.35 -10.65 27.36
CA GLU A 292 -8.31 -11.68 28.40
C GLU A 292 -6.98 -12.41 28.44
N LYS A 293 -6.40 -12.77 27.28
CA LYS A 293 -5.05 -13.35 27.19
C LYS A 293 -3.98 -12.40 27.78
N ASN A 294 -4.05 -11.12 27.44
CA ASN A 294 -3.13 -10.12 27.99
C ASN A 294 -3.29 -9.94 29.50
N ARG A 295 -4.52 -9.96 30.01
CA ARG A 295 -4.80 -9.91 31.45
C ARG A 295 -4.23 -11.13 32.19
N LEU A 296 -4.39 -12.33 31.61
CA LEU A 296 -3.81 -13.55 32.16
C LEU A 296 -2.27 -13.50 32.19
N LEU A 297 -1.64 -13.02 31.11
CA LEU A 297 -0.19 -12.83 31.04
C LEU A 297 0.30 -11.85 32.12
N VAL A 298 -0.36 -10.70 32.26
CA VAL A 298 -0.01 -9.71 33.32
C VAL A 298 -0.15 -10.34 34.71
N ASN A 299 -1.18 -11.13 34.98
CA ASN A 299 -1.34 -11.81 36.26
C ASN A 299 -0.25 -12.86 36.51
N ILE A 300 0.12 -13.64 35.49
CA ILE A 300 1.21 -14.63 35.58
C ILE A 300 2.55 -13.91 35.88
N PHE A 301 2.87 -12.85 35.15
CA PHE A 301 4.08 -12.07 35.41
C PHE A 301 4.08 -11.43 36.79
N SER A 302 2.94 -10.90 37.26
CA SER A 302 2.84 -10.33 38.60
C SER A 302 3.07 -11.37 39.71
N GLN A 303 2.61 -12.60 39.50
CA GLN A 303 2.84 -13.70 40.46
C GLN A 303 4.32 -14.21 40.48
N CYS A 304 5.01 -14.12 39.33
CA CYS A 304 6.42 -14.51 39.23
C CYS A 304 7.40 -13.50 39.88
N TYR A 305 6.95 -12.25 40.11
CA TYR A 305 7.80 -11.21 40.71
C TYR A 305 7.53 -11.00 42.20
N ILE A 306 6.58 -11.73 42.82
CA ILE A 306 6.25 -11.63 44.24
C ILE A 306 6.87 -12.81 45.06
N ASN A 307 7.52 -13.76 44.41
CA ASN A 307 8.36 -14.80 45.01
C ASN A 307 9.83 -14.53 44.70
#